data_c869421f4936607f19feaba7d500e1c8
#
_entry.id   c869421f4936607f19feaba7d500e1c8
#
_cell.length_a   1.000
_cell.length_b   1.000
_cell.length_c   1.000
_cell.angle_alpha   90.00
_cell.angle_beta   90.00
_cell.angle_gamma   90.00
#
_symmetry.space_group_name_H-M   'P 1'
#
loop_
_entity.id
_entity.type
_entity.pdbx_description
1 polymer ?
#
loop_
_entity_poly.entity_id
_entity_poly.type
_entity_poly.pdbx_seq_one_letter_code
_entity_poly.pdbx_strand_id
1 'polypeptide(L)'
;MLDCLYKVNEVPYGTLEQFGLTQEMVEDLPEDILQEILNGFRSPLLPVVMKDDRGNTVKARARFLLFRNDDDDLDILFYPRMLRCELGDYTEEEQALLHEGKVIISHAPDDADLKCFVQIDPDTNQVIYVPTPVIGRNLASMVNHFRLSTGDIRLIQQGEVVTFMVGDEPVTAGIDLRNRTGLRLVSGSVRDWKAEVQSGPLERFNFGIYGCWIKGDDGTLDYVHESDYTEEILDAMEQEVQRRGSIKR
;
A
#
# COMPACT_ATOMS: atom_id res chain seq x y z
N MET A 1 18.17 -3.98 -13.68
CA MET A 1 17.25 -4.54 -12.68
C MET A 1 17.84 -4.17 -11.33
N LEU A 2 17.13 -3.40 -10.52
CA LEU A 2 17.52 -3.20 -9.12
C LEU A 2 17.29 -4.54 -8.42
N ASP A 3 18.30 -5.05 -7.70
CA ASP A 3 18.14 -6.28 -6.93
C ASP A 3 17.09 -6.05 -5.85
N CYS A 4 16.00 -6.83 -5.87
CA CYS A 4 15.01 -6.84 -4.81
C CYS A 4 15.61 -7.39 -3.51
N LEU A 5 15.06 -7.00 -2.37
CA LEU A 5 15.47 -7.48 -1.06
C LEU A 5 15.30 -9.00 -0.94
N TYR A 6 14.20 -9.51 -1.49
CA TYR A 6 13.86 -10.94 -1.54
C TYR A 6 13.75 -11.43 -2.98
N LYS A 7 13.96 -12.71 -3.20
CA LYS A 7 13.83 -13.33 -4.53
C LYS A 7 12.48 -14.00 -4.66
N VAL A 8 11.91 -14.04 -5.88
CA VAL A 8 10.62 -14.66 -6.16
C VAL A 8 10.58 -16.13 -5.69
N ASN A 9 11.67 -16.87 -5.86
CA ASN A 9 11.75 -18.27 -5.45
C ASN A 9 11.92 -18.49 -3.94
N GLU A 10 12.10 -17.43 -3.14
CA GLU A 10 12.11 -17.48 -1.67
C GLU A 10 10.71 -17.25 -1.07
N VAL A 11 9.75 -16.77 -1.89
CA VAL A 11 8.37 -16.48 -1.42
C VAL A 11 7.73 -17.76 -0.90
N PRO A 12 7.18 -17.74 0.34
CA PRO A 12 6.57 -18.94 0.94
C PRO A 12 5.16 -19.16 0.38
N TYR A 13 5.07 -19.56 -0.90
CA TYR A 13 3.81 -19.79 -1.61
C TYR A 13 2.90 -20.78 -0.89
N GLY A 14 3.45 -21.82 -0.25
CA GLY A 14 2.65 -22.78 0.51
C GLY A 14 1.89 -22.16 1.68
N THR A 15 2.40 -21.08 2.28
CA THR A 15 1.68 -20.30 3.28
C THR A 15 0.60 -19.44 2.64
N LEU A 16 0.89 -18.78 1.51
CA LEU A 16 -0.08 -17.96 0.77
C LEU A 16 -1.27 -18.79 0.27
N GLU A 17 -1.02 -19.99 -0.23
CA GLU A 17 -2.07 -20.92 -0.71
C GLU A 17 -3.05 -21.32 0.40
N GLN A 18 -2.62 -21.40 1.66
CA GLN A 18 -3.53 -21.65 2.79
C GLN A 18 -4.56 -20.52 2.96
N PHE A 19 -4.24 -19.34 2.47
CA PHE A 19 -5.13 -18.17 2.44
C PHE A 19 -5.76 -17.94 1.06
N GLY A 20 -5.66 -18.91 0.14
CA GLY A 20 -6.27 -18.86 -1.19
C GLY A 20 -5.52 -18.01 -2.22
N LEU A 21 -4.30 -17.57 -1.90
CA LEU A 21 -3.42 -16.86 -2.84
C LEU A 21 -2.45 -17.87 -3.46
N THR A 22 -2.77 -18.35 -4.66
CA THR A 22 -1.90 -19.30 -5.37
C THR A 22 -0.63 -18.62 -5.88
N GLN A 23 0.39 -19.42 -6.20
CA GLN A 23 1.63 -18.91 -6.81
C GLN A 23 1.32 -18.14 -8.10
N GLU A 24 0.45 -18.67 -8.97
CA GLU A 24 0.03 -18.04 -10.22
C GLU A 24 -0.59 -16.66 -9.97
N MET A 25 -1.48 -16.54 -8.98
CA MET A 25 -2.09 -15.25 -8.62
C MET A 25 -1.03 -14.22 -8.20
N VAL A 26 -0.03 -14.62 -7.44
CA VAL A 26 1.02 -13.71 -6.97
C VAL A 26 1.98 -13.33 -8.10
N GLU A 27 2.34 -14.27 -8.95
CA GLU A 27 3.21 -14.03 -10.11
C GLU A 27 2.55 -13.19 -11.20
N ASP A 28 1.21 -13.21 -11.28
CA ASP A 28 0.42 -12.39 -12.20
C ASP A 28 0.16 -10.97 -11.67
N LEU A 29 0.63 -10.62 -10.47
CA LEU A 29 0.60 -9.22 -10.04
C LEU A 29 1.45 -8.37 -10.99
N PRO A 30 1.04 -7.11 -11.26
CA PRO A 30 1.85 -6.18 -12.04
C PRO A 30 3.29 -6.11 -11.52
N GLU A 31 4.25 -6.01 -12.44
CA GLU A 31 5.67 -6.11 -12.12
C GLU A 31 6.14 -5.12 -11.05
N ASP A 32 5.65 -3.90 -11.08
CA ASP A 32 5.94 -2.86 -10.09
C ASP A 32 5.42 -3.24 -8.68
N ILE A 33 4.22 -3.80 -8.60
CA ILE A 33 3.61 -4.30 -7.35
C ILE A 33 4.40 -5.49 -6.81
N LEU A 34 4.71 -6.46 -7.68
CA LEU A 34 5.50 -7.62 -7.27
C LEU A 34 6.89 -7.21 -6.77
N GLN A 35 7.53 -6.26 -7.44
CA GLN A 35 8.82 -5.70 -6.99
C GLN A 35 8.69 -5.00 -5.63
N GLU A 36 7.61 -4.26 -5.37
CA GLU A 36 7.37 -3.66 -4.05
C GLU A 36 7.23 -4.73 -2.96
N ILE A 37 6.45 -5.78 -3.20
CA ILE A 37 6.31 -6.91 -2.26
C ILE A 37 7.66 -7.57 -1.99
N LEU A 38 8.45 -7.85 -3.03
CA LEU A 38 9.80 -8.41 -2.92
C LEU A 38 10.82 -7.48 -2.22
N ASN A 39 10.48 -6.20 -2.09
CA ASN A 39 11.25 -5.24 -1.30
C ASN A 39 10.69 -5.06 0.13
N GLY A 40 9.79 -5.93 0.59
CA GLY A 40 9.25 -5.94 1.94
C GLY A 40 8.17 -4.87 2.16
N PHE A 41 7.48 -4.42 1.09
CA PHE A 41 6.34 -3.54 1.20
C PHE A 41 5.03 -4.32 1.19
N ARG A 42 3.97 -3.67 1.67
CA ARG A 42 2.64 -4.28 1.72
C ARG A 42 2.08 -4.47 0.32
N SER A 43 1.47 -5.63 0.09
CA SER A 43 0.68 -5.87 -1.13
C SER A 43 -0.51 -4.90 -1.24
N PRO A 44 -1.16 -4.79 -2.40
CA PRO A 44 -2.53 -4.30 -2.50
C PRO A 44 -3.48 -5.10 -1.61
N LEU A 45 -4.72 -4.62 -1.48
CA LEU A 45 -5.77 -5.35 -0.78
C LEU A 45 -6.26 -6.50 -1.67
N LEU A 46 -5.88 -7.73 -1.34
CA LEU A 46 -6.13 -8.94 -2.12
C LEU A 46 -7.26 -9.78 -1.51
N PRO A 47 -7.99 -10.57 -2.32
CA PRO A 47 -8.96 -11.53 -1.81
C PRO A 47 -8.23 -12.66 -1.10
N VAL A 48 -8.65 -13.00 0.10
CA VAL A 48 -8.12 -14.10 0.88
C VAL A 48 -9.24 -14.98 1.42
N VAL A 49 -8.90 -16.22 1.70
CA VAL A 49 -9.80 -17.19 2.31
C VAL A 49 -9.24 -17.51 3.70
N MET A 50 -10.05 -17.30 4.73
CA MET A 50 -9.68 -17.55 6.13
C MET A 50 -10.62 -18.57 6.74
N LYS A 51 -10.21 -19.19 7.83
CA LYS A 51 -11.10 -20.02 8.67
C LYS A 51 -11.51 -19.20 9.89
N ASP A 52 -12.83 -19.18 10.17
CA ASP A 52 -13.34 -18.62 11.41
C ASP A 52 -13.06 -19.56 12.62
N ASP A 53 -13.36 -19.09 13.82
CA ASP A 53 -13.19 -19.87 15.07
C ASP A 53 -13.98 -21.18 15.10
N ARG A 54 -14.95 -21.34 14.19
CA ARG A 54 -15.78 -22.55 14.03
C ARG A 54 -15.29 -23.45 12.90
N GLY A 55 -14.19 -23.06 12.21
CA GLY A 55 -13.61 -23.80 11.10
C GLY A 55 -14.32 -23.58 9.75
N ASN A 56 -15.29 -22.65 9.67
CA ASN A 56 -15.94 -22.32 8.41
C ASN A 56 -15.02 -21.46 7.55
N THR A 57 -15.07 -21.68 6.25
CA THR A 57 -14.34 -20.87 5.27
C THR A 57 -15.03 -19.51 5.09
N VAL A 58 -14.31 -18.44 5.36
CA VAL A 58 -14.77 -17.05 5.20
C VAL A 58 -13.91 -16.38 4.14
N LYS A 59 -14.58 -15.76 3.16
CA LYS A 59 -13.91 -14.86 2.21
C LYS A 59 -13.66 -13.53 2.89
N ALA A 60 -12.43 -13.05 2.82
CA ALA A 60 -12.00 -11.80 3.40
C ALA A 60 -11.10 -11.04 2.42
N ARG A 61 -10.65 -9.87 2.82
CA ARG A 61 -9.64 -9.08 2.12
C ARG A 61 -8.48 -8.83 3.07
N ALA A 62 -7.26 -8.94 2.58
CA ALA A 62 -6.06 -8.67 3.36
C ALA A 62 -4.95 -8.08 2.49
N ARG A 63 -4.09 -7.31 3.12
CA ARG A 63 -2.75 -7.03 2.60
C ARG A 63 -1.78 -8.01 3.24
N PHE A 64 -0.67 -8.30 2.59
CA PHE A 64 0.43 -9.02 3.20
C PHE A 64 1.76 -8.31 2.91
N LEU A 65 2.76 -8.60 3.71
CA LEU A 65 4.14 -8.26 3.46
C LEU A 65 5.05 -9.45 3.76
N LEU A 66 6.20 -9.47 3.12
CA LEU A 66 7.26 -10.43 3.36
C LEU A 66 8.24 -9.85 4.40
N PHE A 67 8.67 -10.67 5.34
CA PHE A 67 9.68 -10.29 6.34
C PHE A 67 10.55 -11.50 6.70
N ARG A 68 11.75 -11.25 7.22
CA ARG A 68 12.55 -12.32 7.81
C ARG A 68 12.20 -12.47 9.28
N ASN A 69 11.90 -13.70 9.68
CA ASN A 69 11.68 -14.05 11.08
C ASN A 69 13.00 -14.18 11.85
N ASP A 70 12.94 -14.51 13.13
CA ASP A 70 14.13 -14.64 14.00
C ASP A 70 15.08 -15.77 13.57
N ASP A 71 14.60 -16.75 12.82
CA ASP A 71 15.37 -17.86 12.26
C ASP A 71 15.98 -17.52 10.87
N ASP A 72 15.83 -16.28 10.41
CA ASP A 72 16.23 -15.77 9.08
C ASP A 72 15.45 -16.39 7.91
N ASP A 73 14.34 -17.08 8.19
CA ASP A 73 13.43 -17.58 7.17
C ASP A 73 12.50 -16.49 6.68
N LEU A 74 12.16 -16.52 5.37
CA LEU A 74 11.18 -15.60 4.80
C LEU A 74 9.77 -16.04 5.21
N ASP A 75 9.03 -15.13 5.83
CA ASP A 75 7.69 -15.36 6.36
C ASP A 75 6.72 -14.27 5.92
N ILE A 76 5.44 -14.41 6.21
CA ILE A 76 4.35 -13.55 5.76
C ILE A 76 3.58 -13.00 6.94
N LEU A 77 3.42 -11.67 6.95
CA LEU A 77 2.54 -10.98 7.87
C LEU A 77 1.29 -10.49 7.14
N PHE A 78 0.11 -10.94 7.58
CA PHE A 78 -1.17 -10.54 7.02
C PHE A 78 -1.80 -9.39 7.80
N TYR A 79 -2.41 -8.45 7.05
CA TYR A 79 -3.20 -7.33 7.55
C TYR A 79 -4.63 -7.46 7.01
N PRO A 80 -5.51 -8.21 7.69
CA PRO A 80 -6.89 -8.38 7.25
C PRO A 80 -7.65 -7.05 7.33
N ARG A 81 -8.60 -6.87 6.41
CA ARG A 81 -9.54 -5.76 6.48
C ARG A 81 -10.48 -5.97 7.66
N MET A 82 -10.43 -5.05 8.60
CA MET A 82 -11.27 -5.05 9.79
C MET A 82 -12.61 -4.36 9.49
N LEU A 83 -13.68 -4.82 10.14
CA LEU A 83 -15.00 -4.19 10.04
C LEU A 83 -15.00 -2.78 10.66
N ARG A 84 -14.21 -2.59 11.72
CA ARG A 84 -14.04 -1.31 12.41
C ARG A 84 -12.59 -1.15 12.83
N CYS A 85 -12.13 0.09 12.85
CA CYS A 85 -10.84 0.42 13.43
C CYS A 85 -10.97 0.46 14.95
N GLU A 86 -10.07 -0.21 15.66
CA GLU A 86 -9.98 -0.16 17.11
C GLU A 86 -9.09 1.01 17.53
N LEU A 87 -9.69 2.01 18.18
CA LEU A 87 -9.05 3.26 18.59
C LEU A 87 -9.13 3.51 20.11
N GLY A 88 -9.35 2.46 20.90
CA GLY A 88 -9.53 2.56 22.35
C GLY A 88 -8.33 3.15 23.09
N ASP A 89 -7.14 3.09 22.52
CA ASP A 89 -5.90 3.62 23.11
C ASP A 89 -5.69 5.12 22.85
N TYR A 90 -6.56 5.76 22.04
CA TYR A 90 -6.46 7.15 21.64
C TYR A 90 -7.59 7.98 22.26
N THR A 91 -7.31 9.24 22.58
CA THR A 91 -8.32 10.19 23.08
C THR A 91 -9.41 10.47 22.04
N GLU A 92 -10.58 10.95 22.47
CA GLU A 92 -11.69 11.29 21.56
C GLU A 92 -11.28 12.32 20.49
N GLU A 93 -10.41 13.28 20.84
CA GLU A 93 -9.88 14.26 19.89
C GLU A 93 -8.96 13.62 18.85
N GLU A 94 -8.07 12.72 19.27
CA GLU A 94 -7.20 11.98 18.38
C GLU A 94 -7.99 11.06 17.46
N GLN A 95 -9.00 10.36 17.99
CA GLN A 95 -9.89 9.50 17.19
C GLN A 95 -10.62 10.30 16.11
N ALA A 96 -11.11 11.49 16.42
CA ALA A 96 -11.76 12.36 15.45
C ALA A 96 -10.81 12.75 14.30
N LEU A 97 -9.58 13.14 14.62
CA LEU A 97 -8.56 13.46 13.62
C LEU A 97 -8.19 12.25 12.75
N LEU A 98 -8.04 11.09 13.37
CA LEU A 98 -7.74 9.84 12.66
C LEU A 98 -8.90 9.45 11.71
N HIS A 99 -10.14 9.59 12.11
CA HIS A 99 -11.31 9.35 11.25
C HIS A 99 -11.44 10.36 10.10
N GLU A 100 -10.91 11.57 10.25
CA GLU A 100 -10.77 12.54 9.16
C GLU A 100 -9.64 12.18 8.17
N GLY A 101 -8.94 11.08 8.40
CA GLY A 101 -7.80 10.62 7.59
C GLY A 101 -6.51 11.40 7.82
N LYS A 102 -6.44 12.17 8.92
CA LYS A 102 -5.24 12.91 9.30
C LYS A 102 -4.19 11.99 9.93
N VAL A 103 -2.93 12.40 9.80
CA VAL A 103 -1.81 11.83 10.54
C VAL A 103 -1.67 12.63 11.83
N ILE A 104 -1.60 11.93 12.96
CA ILE A 104 -1.38 12.53 14.27
C ILE A 104 -0.05 12.09 14.86
N ILE A 105 0.41 12.78 15.89
CA ILE A 105 1.55 12.36 16.70
C ILE A 105 1.01 11.89 18.04
N SER A 106 1.15 10.60 18.31
CA SER A 106 0.73 9.97 19.55
C SER A 106 1.74 8.89 19.98
N HIS A 107 1.32 7.89 20.71
CA HIS A 107 2.15 6.77 21.15
C HIS A 107 1.83 5.49 20.34
N ALA A 108 2.73 4.52 20.39
CA ALA A 108 2.43 3.19 19.86
C ALA A 108 1.38 2.49 20.75
N PRO A 109 0.48 1.67 20.18
CA PRO A 109 -0.53 0.96 20.97
C PRO A 109 0.07 0.09 22.09
N ASP A 110 1.22 -0.53 21.85
CA ASP A 110 1.86 -1.45 22.76
C ASP A 110 2.97 -0.80 23.63
N ASP A 111 3.31 0.48 23.38
CA ASP A 111 4.38 1.20 24.07
C ASP A 111 4.05 2.70 24.19
N ALA A 112 3.56 3.09 25.37
CA ALA A 112 3.18 4.47 25.66
C ALA A 112 4.34 5.47 25.65
N ASP A 113 5.58 5.01 25.78
CA ASP A 113 6.78 5.88 25.75
C ASP A 113 7.31 6.08 24.33
N LEU A 114 6.90 5.23 23.37
CA LEU A 114 7.34 5.31 21.99
C LEU A 114 6.47 6.30 21.19
N LYS A 115 7.02 7.50 20.96
CA LYS A 115 6.36 8.53 20.15
C LYS A 115 6.33 8.17 18.67
N CYS A 116 5.13 8.10 18.11
CA CYS A 116 4.87 7.68 16.73
C CYS A 116 4.06 8.72 15.96
N PHE A 117 4.21 8.71 14.64
CA PHE A 117 3.15 9.14 13.74
C PHE A 117 2.12 8.01 13.63
N VAL A 118 0.85 8.36 13.65
CA VAL A 118 -0.28 7.42 13.64
C VAL A 118 -1.25 7.82 12.56
N GLN A 119 -1.77 6.85 11.81
CA GLN A 119 -2.76 7.03 10.74
C GLN A 119 -3.62 5.79 10.63
N ILE A 120 -4.88 5.94 10.21
CA ILE A 120 -5.72 4.80 9.80
C ILE A 120 -5.44 4.47 8.34
N ASP A 121 -5.21 3.19 8.04
CA ASP A 121 -5.30 2.67 6.67
C ASP A 121 -6.78 2.44 6.33
N PRO A 122 -7.37 3.24 5.41
CA PRO A 122 -8.78 3.11 5.07
C PRO A 122 -9.11 1.80 4.36
N ASP A 123 -8.13 1.15 3.74
CA ASP A 123 -8.35 -0.12 3.02
C ASP A 123 -8.50 -1.29 3.98
N THR A 124 -7.72 -1.30 5.07
CA THR A 124 -7.74 -2.37 6.07
C THR A 124 -8.51 -2.02 7.33
N ASN A 125 -8.88 -0.77 7.54
CA ASN A 125 -9.40 -0.23 8.80
C ASN A 125 -8.49 -0.54 10.01
N GLN A 126 -7.19 -0.54 9.80
CA GLN A 126 -6.19 -0.75 10.86
C GLN A 126 -5.38 0.50 11.12
N VAL A 127 -4.94 0.64 12.35
CA VAL A 127 -3.99 1.69 12.72
C VAL A 127 -2.60 1.34 12.19
N ILE A 128 -1.99 2.27 11.48
CA ILE A 128 -0.57 2.24 11.14
C ILE A 128 0.14 3.23 12.05
N TYR A 129 1.25 2.81 12.64
CA TYR A 129 2.11 3.69 13.40
C TYR A 129 3.58 3.49 13.03
N VAL A 130 4.31 4.60 13.00
CA VAL A 130 5.74 4.61 12.67
C VAL A 130 6.46 5.54 13.64
N PRO A 131 7.53 5.08 14.31
CA PRO A 131 8.30 5.93 15.22
C PRO A 131 8.76 7.24 14.57
N THR A 132 8.57 8.34 15.26
CA THR A 132 8.89 9.68 14.72
C THR A 132 10.34 9.82 14.23
N PRO A 133 11.38 9.17 14.83
CA PRO A 133 12.74 9.23 14.31
C PRO A 133 12.93 8.57 12.93
N VAL A 134 12.09 7.57 12.59
CA VAL A 134 12.14 6.91 11.27
C VAL A 134 11.70 7.90 10.19
N ILE A 135 10.55 8.53 10.38
CA ILE A 135 10.05 9.56 9.46
C ILE A 135 11.01 10.75 9.41
N GLY A 136 11.58 11.15 10.55
CA GLY A 136 12.57 12.23 10.61
C GLY A 136 13.80 11.98 9.75
N ARG A 137 14.31 10.74 9.71
CA ARG A 137 15.43 10.37 8.82
C ARG A 137 15.04 10.41 7.34
N ASN A 138 13.87 9.90 7.01
CA ASN A 138 13.36 9.90 5.65
C ASN A 138 13.12 11.34 5.15
N LEU A 139 12.56 12.19 6.01
CA LEU A 139 12.36 13.60 5.73
C LEU A 139 13.71 14.34 5.52
N ALA A 140 14.73 14.05 6.34
CA ALA A 140 16.06 14.63 6.16
C ALA A 140 16.68 14.28 4.80
N SER A 141 16.48 13.06 4.31
CA SER A 141 16.91 12.66 2.97
C SER A 141 16.16 13.46 1.89
N MET A 142 14.85 13.67 2.04
CA MET A 142 14.02 14.45 1.11
C MET A 142 14.43 15.93 1.08
N VAL A 143 14.75 16.52 2.25
CA VAL A 143 15.20 17.92 2.36
C VAL A 143 16.42 18.21 1.48
N ASN A 144 17.38 17.31 1.45
CA ASN A 144 18.59 17.46 0.63
C ASN A 144 18.29 17.46 -0.88
N HIS A 145 17.23 16.74 -1.31
CA HIS A 145 16.82 16.66 -2.71
C HIS A 145 16.00 17.88 -3.15
N PHE A 146 15.05 18.31 -2.32
CA PHE A 146 14.01 19.28 -2.71
C PHE A 146 14.20 20.69 -2.11
N ARG A 147 15.26 20.93 -1.33
CA ARG A 147 15.58 22.22 -0.70
C ARG A 147 14.42 22.80 0.12
N LEU A 148 13.74 21.97 0.89
CA LEU A 148 12.66 22.39 1.78
C LEU A 148 13.14 23.45 2.78
N SER A 149 12.30 24.45 3.05
CA SER A 149 12.58 25.42 4.09
C SER A 149 12.45 24.78 5.49
N THR A 150 13.11 25.36 6.49
CA THR A 150 12.98 24.92 7.89
C THR A 150 11.53 25.02 8.37
N GLY A 151 10.74 25.96 7.83
CA GLY A 151 9.32 26.09 8.12
C GLY A 151 8.52 24.91 7.60
N ASP A 152 8.72 24.54 6.33
CA ASP A 152 8.05 23.40 5.70
C ASP A 152 8.36 22.10 6.42
N ILE A 153 9.63 21.88 6.79
CA ILE A 153 10.06 20.71 7.55
C ILE A 153 9.31 20.61 8.88
N ARG A 154 9.17 21.71 9.61
CA ARG A 154 8.44 21.73 10.89
C ARG A 154 6.96 21.41 10.70
N LEU A 155 6.32 21.96 9.67
CA LEU A 155 4.93 21.69 9.36
C LEU A 155 4.72 20.20 9.03
N ILE A 156 5.57 19.63 8.17
CA ILE A 156 5.52 18.19 7.88
C ILE A 156 5.73 17.35 9.15
N GLN A 157 6.68 17.73 10.00
CA GLN A 157 6.92 17.05 11.28
C GLN A 157 5.75 17.18 12.28
N GLN A 158 4.82 18.09 12.05
CA GLN A 158 3.57 18.24 12.81
C GLN A 158 2.40 17.47 12.19
N GLY A 159 2.63 16.76 11.08
CA GLY A 159 1.60 16.03 10.35
C GLY A 159 0.87 16.85 9.27
N GLU A 160 1.31 18.09 9.04
CA GLU A 160 0.71 18.96 8.05
C GLU A 160 1.22 18.65 6.63
N VAL A 161 0.40 19.03 5.65
CA VAL A 161 0.74 18.92 4.22
C VAL A 161 1.18 20.27 3.70
N VAL A 162 2.32 20.35 3.04
CA VAL A 162 2.90 21.60 2.55
C VAL A 162 3.12 21.57 1.04
N THR A 163 2.91 22.72 0.39
CA THR A 163 3.23 22.90 -1.04
C THR A 163 4.42 23.82 -1.17
N PHE A 164 5.42 23.42 -1.95
CA PHE A 164 6.63 24.18 -2.24
C PHE A 164 6.95 24.10 -3.75
N MET A 165 7.88 24.93 -4.22
CA MET A 165 8.25 24.98 -5.63
C MET A 165 9.53 24.16 -5.90
N VAL A 166 9.49 23.32 -6.94
CA VAL A 166 10.64 22.60 -7.48
C VAL A 166 10.87 23.12 -8.92
N GLY A 167 11.79 24.05 -9.07
CA GLY A 167 11.85 24.87 -10.28
C GLY A 167 10.60 25.74 -10.40
N ASP A 168 9.86 25.58 -11.50
CA ASP A 168 8.60 26.31 -11.75
C ASP A 168 7.34 25.47 -11.45
N GLU A 169 7.50 24.26 -10.93
CA GLU A 169 6.39 23.35 -10.67
C GLU A 169 6.08 23.28 -9.16
N PRO A 170 4.80 23.38 -8.76
CA PRO A 170 4.39 23.12 -7.38
C PRO A 170 4.47 21.64 -7.07
N VAL A 171 5.02 21.32 -5.92
CA VAL A 171 5.06 19.95 -5.36
C VAL A 171 4.49 20.01 -3.95
N THR A 172 3.60 19.10 -3.66
CA THR A 172 3.00 18.97 -2.33
C THR A 172 3.55 17.73 -1.63
N ALA A 173 3.98 17.90 -0.38
CA ALA A 173 4.52 16.84 0.44
C ALA A 173 3.82 16.78 1.80
N GLY A 174 3.71 15.58 2.34
CA GLY A 174 3.16 15.32 3.67
C GLY A 174 3.48 13.90 4.14
N ILE A 175 3.13 13.60 5.37
CA ILE A 175 3.24 12.24 5.90
C ILE A 175 2.05 11.43 5.38
N ASP A 176 2.35 10.25 4.86
CA ASP A 176 1.39 9.21 4.50
C ASP A 176 2.04 7.86 4.84
N LEU A 177 1.63 7.27 5.95
CA LEU A 177 2.24 6.05 6.49
C LEU A 177 1.96 4.81 5.64
N ARG A 178 1.06 4.91 4.67
CA ARG A 178 0.83 3.85 3.67
C ARG A 178 1.92 3.84 2.61
N ASN A 179 2.62 4.96 2.44
CA ASN A 179 3.73 5.08 1.51
C ASN A 179 4.99 4.44 2.09
N ARG A 180 5.83 3.92 1.21
CA ARG A 180 7.11 3.26 1.51
C ARG A 180 8.01 4.02 2.49
N THR A 181 8.14 5.32 2.31
CA THR A 181 9.00 6.17 3.14
C THR A 181 8.27 6.80 4.32
N GLY A 182 6.95 6.57 4.44
CA GLY A 182 6.06 7.30 5.32
C GLY A 182 5.83 8.76 4.88
N LEU A 183 6.34 9.13 3.69
CA LEU A 183 6.22 10.45 3.09
C LEU A 183 5.69 10.29 1.67
N ARG A 184 4.78 11.15 1.28
CA ARG A 184 4.26 11.21 -0.08
C ARG A 184 4.52 12.58 -0.68
N LEU A 185 4.92 12.56 -1.97
CA LEU A 185 5.12 13.75 -2.79
C LEU A 185 4.23 13.63 -4.02
N VAL A 186 3.58 14.72 -4.38
CA VAL A 186 2.70 14.81 -5.55
C VAL A 186 3.00 16.11 -6.28
N SER A 187 3.16 16.06 -7.59
CA SER A 187 3.19 17.27 -8.40
C SER A 187 1.82 17.93 -8.38
N GLY A 188 1.77 19.20 -7.98
CA GLY A 188 0.53 19.95 -7.88
C GLY A 188 0.22 20.45 -6.46
N SER A 189 -1.04 20.77 -6.24
CA SER A 189 -1.57 21.38 -5.02
C SER A 189 -1.95 20.36 -3.95
N VAL A 190 -2.31 20.81 -2.76
CA VAL A 190 -2.91 19.98 -1.69
C VAL A 190 -4.16 19.22 -2.18
N ARG A 191 -4.92 19.79 -3.14
CA ARG A 191 -6.07 19.11 -3.73
C ARG A 191 -5.63 17.87 -4.53
N ASP A 192 -4.58 18.03 -5.34
CA ASP A 192 -4.03 16.94 -6.15
C ASP A 192 -3.42 15.87 -5.24
N TRP A 193 -2.73 16.28 -4.17
CA TRP A 193 -2.20 15.38 -3.15
C TRP A 193 -3.31 14.52 -2.49
N LYS A 194 -4.49 15.11 -2.24
CA LYS A 194 -5.63 14.37 -1.68
C LYS A 194 -6.31 13.45 -2.72
N ALA A 195 -6.35 13.86 -3.98
CA ALA A 195 -7.00 13.11 -5.06
C ALA A 195 -6.20 11.85 -5.45
N GLU A 196 -4.86 11.92 -5.50
CA GLU A 196 -4.00 10.80 -5.89
C GLU A 196 -4.03 9.62 -4.90
N VAL A 197 -4.49 9.85 -3.67
CA VAL A 197 -4.76 8.77 -2.69
C VAL A 197 -5.78 7.76 -3.19
N GLN A 198 -6.69 8.18 -4.08
CA GLN A 198 -7.80 7.37 -4.55
C GLN A 198 -7.50 6.61 -5.86
N SER A 199 -6.50 7.04 -6.62
CA SER A 199 -6.10 6.42 -7.89
C SER A 199 -4.76 5.71 -7.74
N GLY A 200 -4.76 4.48 -7.26
CA GLY A 200 -3.54 3.64 -7.30
C GLY A 200 -3.11 3.35 -8.76
N PRO A 201 -1.85 2.90 -8.97
CA PRO A 201 -1.27 2.72 -10.31
C PRO A 201 -1.93 1.59 -11.14
N LEU A 202 -2.82 0.83 -10.53
CA LEU A 202 -3.45 -0.31 -11.18
C LEU A 202 -4.53 0.12 -12.19
N GLU A 203 -4.42 -0.39 -13.41
CA GLU A 203 -5.49 -0.32 -14.42
C GLU A 203 -6.68 -1.19 -13.98
N ARG A 204 -7.82 -1.03 -14.65
CA ARG A 204 -9.01 -1.88 -14.37
C ARG A 204 -8.72 -3.35 -14.62
N PHE A 205 -8.01 -3.67 -15.69
CA PHE A 205 -7.59 -5.02 -16.05
C PHE A 205 -6.06 -5.10 -16.10
N ASN A 206 -5.49 -6.00 -15.33
CA ASN A 206 -4.05 -6.21 -15.26
C ASN A 206 -3.78 -7.68 -15.63
N PHE A 207 -3.44 -7.91 -16.90
CA PHE A 207 -3.21 -9.24 -17.44
C PHE A 207 -1.85 -9.78 -17.07
N GLY A 208 -1.82 -10.97 -16.48
CA GLY A 208 -0.64 -11.76 -16.18
C GLY A 208 -0.42 -12.88 -17.22
N ILE A 209 0.26 -13.93 -16.78
CA ILE A 209 0.53 -15.13 -17.61
C ILE A 209 -0.61 -16.13 -17.48
N TYR A 210 -1.20 -16.30 -16.31
CA TYR A 210 -2.18 -17.33 -15.98
C TYR A 210 -3.60 -16.77 -15.86
N GLY A 211 -3.73 -15.45 -15.67
CA GLY A 211 -5.02 -14.81 -15.47
C GLY A 211 -4.96 -13.29 -15.50
N CYS A 212 -5.96 -12.68 -14.91
CA CYS A 212 -6.13 -11.23 -14.87
C CYS A 212 -6.54 -10.75 -13.48
N TRP A 213 -5.84 -9.76 -12.95
CA TRP A 213 -6.28 -8.99 -11.80
C TRP A 213 -7.21 -7.88 -12.24
N ILE A 214 -8.43 -7.87 -11.72
CA ILE A 214 -9.48 -6.90 -12.04
C ILE A 214 -9.63 -5.95 -10.86
N LYS A 215 -9.48 -4.65 -11.11
CA LYS A 215 -9.70 -3.60 -10.12
C LYS A 215 -11.17 -3.19 -10.12
N GLY A 216 -11.85 -3.39 -8.98
CA GLY A 216 -13.19 -2.89 -8.75
C GLY A 216 -13.23 -1.37 -8.56
N ASP A 217 -14.44 -0.80 -8.62
CA ASP A 217 -14.67 0.65 -8.43
C ASP A 217 -14.30 1.12 -7.02
N ASP A 218 -14.33 0.22 -6.05
CA ASP A 218 -13.91 0.44 -4.66
C ASP A 218 -12.39 0.26 -4.43
N GLY A 219 -11.62 0.04 -5.52
CA GLY A 219 -10.18 -0.17 -5.48
C GLY A 219 -9.74 -1.57 -5.07
N THR A 220 -10.67 -2.48 -4.79
CA THR A 220 -10.34 -3.88 -4.50
C THR A 220 -9.89 -4.63 -5.75
N LEU A 221 -9.08 -5.68 -5.55
CA LEU A 221 -8.62 -6.55 -6.62
C LEU A 221 -9.30 -7.91 -6.52
N ASP A 222 -9.75 -8.43 -7.64
CA ASP A 222 -10.22 -9.80 -7.81
C ASP A 222 -9.42 -10.48 -8.92
N TYR A 223 -9.14 -11.77 -8.78
CA TYR A 223 -8.40 -12.55 -9.76
C TYR A 223 -9.33 -13.47 -10.54
N VAL A 224 -9.15 -13.50 -11.85
CA VAL A 224 -9.86 -14.41 -12.77
C VAL A 224 -8.82 -15.16 -13.58
N HIS A 225 -8.82 -16.49 -13.47
CA HIS A 225 -7.95 -17.35 -14.27
C HIS A 225 -8.37 -17.31 -15.75
N GLU A 226 -7.41 -17.48 -16.66
CA GLU A 226 -7.66 -17.39 -18.11
C GLU A 226 -8.80 -18.31 -18.62
N SER A 227 -8.98 -19.49 -17.99
CA SER A 227 -10.06 -20.43 -18.30
C SER A 227 -11.46 -19.88 -18.01
N ASP A 228 -11.58 -18.85 -17.17
CA ASP A 228 -12.83 -18.27 -16.69
C ASP A 228 -13.06 -16.85 -17.23
N TYR A 229 -12.33 -16.44 -18.27
CA TYR A 229 -12.48 -15.13 -18.88
C TYR A 229 -13.87 -14.95 -19.47
N THR A 230 -14.49 -13.84 -19.12
CA THR A 230 -15.75 -13.36 -19.70
C THR A 230 -15.49 -12.63 -21.02
N GLU A 231 -16.56 -12.39 -21.82
CA GLU A 231 -16.46 -11.59 -23.04
C GLU A 231 -15.85 -10.20 -22.78
N GLU A 232 -16.21 -9.55 -21.65
CA GLU A 232 -15.67 -8.25 -21.27
C GLU A 232 -14.14 -8.30 -21.05
N ILE A 233 -13.63 -9.35 -20.41
CA ILE A 233 -12.19 -9.51 -20.16
C ILE A 233 -11.47 -9.79 -21.48
N LEU A 234 -12.03 -10.61 -22.35
CA LEU A 234 -11.45 -10.90 -23.67
C LEU A 234 -11.38 -9.65 -24.56
N ASP A 235 -12.44 -8.85 -24.59
CA ASP A 235 -12.47 -7.58 -25.32
C ASP A 235 -11.41 -6.60 -24.79
N ALA A 236 -11.26 -6.51 -23.48
CA ALA A 236 -10.23 -5.68 -22.84
C ALA A 236 -8.82 -6.15 -23.19
N MET A 237 -8.58 -7.46 -23.20
CA MET A 237 -7.28 -8.05 -23.58
C MET A 237 -6.94 -7.73 -25.06
N GLU A 238 -7.89 -7.86 -25.99
CA GLU A 238 -7.68 -7.51 -27.39
C GLU A 238 -7.33 -6.01 -27.56
N GLN A 239 -8.01 -5.13 -26.85
CA GLN A 239 -7.73 -3.69 -26.88
C GLN A 239 -6.32 -3.39 -26.36
N GLU A 240 -5.87 -4.07 -25.30
CA GLU A 240 -4.53 -3.90 -24.77
C GLU A 240 -3.46 -4.37 -25.74
N VAL A 241 -3.64 -5.51 -26.38
CA VAL A 241 -2.73 -6.02 -27.42
C VAL A 241 -2.62 -5.05 -28.59
N GLN A 242 -3.73 -4.46 -29.04
CA GLN A 242 -3.75 -3.47 -30.10
C GLN A 242 -3.00 -2.19 -29.69
N ARG A 243 -3.20 -1.71 -28.45
CA ARG A 243 -2.51 -0.54 -27.89
C ARG A 243 -1.01 -0.75 -27.85
N ARG A 244 -0.56 -1.90 -27.32
CA ARG A 244 0.88 -2.25 -27.25
C ARG A 244 1.50 -2.45 -28.66
N GLY A 245 0.74 -3.00 -29.60
CA GLY A 245 1.17 -3.17 -30.98
C GLY A 245 1.31 -1.85 -31.76
N SER A 246 0.56 -0.81 -31.39
CA SER A 246 0.62 0.52 -32.00
C SER A 246 1.81 1.35 -31.54
N ILE A 247 2.34 1.10 -30.35
CA ILE A 247 3.51 1.81 -29.78
C ILE A 247 4.83 1.36 -30.40
N LYS A 248 4.85 0.19 -31.08
CA LYS A 248 6.07 -0.36 -31.72
C LYS A 248 6.25 0.05 -33.19
N ARG A 249 5.47 0.97 -33.69
CA ARG A 249 5.64 1.60 -35.01
C ARG A 249 6.00 3.07 -34.85
#